data_c80fcd9b8e15c810e1afc3f7b4044d9d
#
_entry.id   c80fcd9b8e15c810e1afc3f7b4044d9d
#
_cell.length_a   1.000
_cell.length_b   1.000
_cell.length_c   1.000
_cell.angle_alpha   90.00
_cell.angle_beta   90.00
_cell.angle_gamma   90.00
#
_symmetry.space_group_name_H-M   'P 1'
#
loop_
_entity.id
_entity.type
_entity.pdbx_description
1 polymer ?
#
loop_
_entity_poly.entity_id
_entity_poly.type
_entity_poly.pdbx_seq_one_letter_code
_entity_poly.pdbx_strand_id
1 'polypeptide(L)'
;MREKFNGWLKLVAVACLVVMTSRGDALAQAVNVDAAKKEGKVIVYGAQVPQAMKPLHAAFEKKYGITVDYWRGSSTQVSERALTEWRAGKPGFDVVEGNRGVQLIMRDEGLFQKYIPPSSEKFPAQFKEKDGMITPWRVLPISILYNTDMVKVGELPKTFDDLLAPKWTNKITMPDPTRHTTTAQFLWNLNKFKGDKWLDYVRALAKQKPLLVESLAPVTTTIIKGEAPVGITYIKYVKQYKGPVSYVLMDKYLTDPNYMSLSAKASNANAAKLYVDFICSAEGQKLVAEEGEFVMSPGIFPPIKDAEKVAPNMIFMDNPSEKEFKTLMSSTFREIFLGK
;
A
#
# COMPACT_ATOMS: atom_id res chain seq x y z
N MET A 1 79.42 31.64 43.75
CA MET A 1 78.96 30.45 44.49
C MET A 1 77.70 29.96 43.80
N ARG A 2 77.84 28.94 42.98
CA ARG A 2 77.29 27.60 43.13
C ARG A 2 75.90 27.65 43.71
N GLU A 3 74.84 27.19 42.93
CA GLU A 3 74.47 25.77 42.63
C GLU A 3 73.40 25.72 41.57
N LYS A 4 73.65 24.95 40.63
CA LYS A 4 73.10 23.65 40.20
C LYS A 4 71.70 23.68 39.61
N PHE A 5 71.75 23.47 38.35
CA PHE A 5 70.79 22.88 37.43
C PHE A 5 70.12 21.63 37.97
N ASN A 6 68.81 21.47 37.77
CA ASN A 6 68.24 20.20 37.44
C ASN A 6 67.00 20.41 36.55
N GLY A 7 67.18 20.02 35.30
CA GLY A 7 66.07 19.94 34.33
C GLY A 7 65.21 18.70 34.53
N TRP A 8 63.95 18.89 34.34
CA TRP A 8 63.01 17.77 34.07
C TRP A 8 62.27 18.04 32.80
N LEU A 9 62.62 17.29 31.78
CA LEU A 9 61.84 17.09 30.55
C LEU A 9 60.51 16.51 30.92
N LYS A 10 59.40 17.25 30.71
CA LYS A 10 58.08 16.66 30.69
C LYS A 10 57.74 16.38 29.24
N LEU A 11 57.76 15.10 28.89
CA LEU A 11 57.12 14.56 27.68
C LEU A 11 55.61 14.83 27.77
N VAL A 12 55.08 15.68 26.89
CA VAL A 12 53.63 15.78 26.66
C VAL A 12 53.28 14.76 25.59
N ALA A 13 52.75 13.62 26.00
CA ALA A 13 52.13 12.67 25.10
C ALA A 13 50.75 13.23 24.68
N VAL A 14 50.65 13.74 23.47
CA VAL A 14 49.37 14.08 22.83
C VAL A 14 48.70 12.78 22.42
N ALA A 15 47.76 12.32 23.25
CA ALA A 15 46.87 11.25 22.86
C ALA A 15 45.87 11.81 21.86
N CYS A 16 46.08 11.52 20.57
CA CYS A 16 45.07 11.72 19.54
C CYS A 16 43.93 10.72 19.79
N LEU A 17 42.88 11.20 20.45
CA LEU A 17 41.60 10.47 20.55
C LEU A 17 40.95 10.51 19.16
N VAL A 18 41.17 9.47 18.36
CA VAL A 18 40.41 9.25 17.12
C VAL A 18 39.00 8.85 17.56
N VAL A 19 38.10 9.84 17.62
CA VAL A 19 36.67 9.58 17.70
C VAL A 19 36.26 8.99 16.35
N MET A 20 36.26 7.66 16.28
CA MET A 20 35.54 6.97 15.21
C MET A 20 34.05 7.23 15.43
N THR A 21 33.54 8.28 14.78
CA THR A 21 32.11 8.40 14.55
C THR A 21 31.72 7.22 13.65
N SER A 22 31.24 6.15 14.26
CA SER A 22 30.53 5.11 13.56
C SER A 22 29.28 5.76 12.96
N ARG A 23 29.41 6.23 11.71
CA ARG A 23 28.26 6.38 10.83
C ARG A 23 27.67 4.99 10.72
N GLY A 24 26.63 4.76 11.49
CA GLY A 24 25.76 3.60 11.32
C GLY A 24 25.03 3.76 9.99
N ASP A 25 25.73 3.52 8.89
CA ASP A 25 25.08 3.18 7.65
C ASP A 25 24.24 1.94 7.98
N ALA A 26 22.93 2.11 7.92
CA ALA A 26 22.00 0.99 7.99
C ALA A 26 22.23 0.17 6.71
N LEU A 27 23.29 -0.65 6.72
CA LEU A 27 23.56 -1.64 5.69
C LEU A 27 22.30 -2.51 5.61
N ALA A 28 21.68 -2.54 4.44
CA ALA A 28 20.63 -3.49 4.13
C ALA A 28 21.12 -4.86 4.58
N GLN A 29 20.43 -5.45 5.56
CA GLN A 29 20.88 -6.68 6.19
C GLN A 29 20.81 -7.80 5.15
N ALA A 30 21.95 -8.32 4.71
CA ALA A 30 22.01 -9.37 3.71
C ALA A 30 21.11 -10.54 4.12
N VAL A 31 20.30 -11.01 3.16
CA VAL A 31 19.39 -12.15 3.39
C VAL A 31 20.19 -13.43 3.47
N ASN A 32 20.06 -14.16 4.57
CA ASN A 32 20.71 -15.48 4.73
C ASN A 32 19.83 -16.58 4.13
N VAL A 33 20.09 -16.91 2.86
CA VAL A 33 19.30 -17.90 2.11
C VAL A 33 19.41 -19.31 2.72
N ASP A 34 20.58 -19.72 3.21
CA ASP A 34 20.76 -21.04 3.79
C ASP A 34 20.02 -21.21 5.13
N ALA A 35 20.02 -20.16 5.96
CA ALA A 35 19.22 -20.14 7.19
C ALA A 35 17.71 -20.18 6.86
N ALA A 36 17.28 -19.41 5.87
CA ALA A 36 15.89 -19.41 5.42
C ALA A 36 15.44 -20.80 4.91
N LYS A 37 16.28 -21.47 4.13
CA LYS A 37 16.00 -22.84 3.67
C LYS A 37 15.91 -23.86 4.81
N LYS A 38 16.72 -23.70 5.86
CA LYS A 38 16.63 -24.54 7.07
C LYS A 38 15.33 -24.34 7.84
N GLU A 39 14.79 -23.12 7.85
CA GLU A 39 13.46 -22.82 8.45
C GLU A 39 12.33 -23.48 7.63
N GLY A 40 12.48 -23.61 6.32
CA GLY A 40 11.64 -24.41 5.42
C GLY A 40 10.25 -23.87 5.11
N LYS A 41 9.80 -22.83 5.83
CA LYS A 41 8.50 -22.21 5.62
C LYS A 41 8.48 -20.73 6.02
N VAL A 42 7.49 -19.99 5.52
CA VAL A 42 7.12 -18.65 5.98
C VAL A 42 5.61 -18.57 6.15
N ILE A 43 5.14 -17.99 7.25
CA ILE A 43 3.71 -17.81 7.57
C ILE A 43 3.34 -16.36 7.29
N VAL A 44 2.42 -16.15 6.35
CA VAL A 44 2.02 -14.83 5.87
C VAL A 44 0.54 -14.59 6.14
N TYR A 45 0.20 -13.52 6.86
CA TYR A 45 -1.16 -13.04 7.00
C TYR A 45 -1.38 -11.90 6.01
N GLY A 46 -2.35 -12.04 5.10
CA GLY A 46 -2.53 -11.05 4.05
C GLY A 46 -3.97 -10.78 3.65
N ALA A 47 -4.18 -9.63 3.01
CA ALA A 47 -5.48 -9.17 2.56
C ALA A 47 -5.71 -9.39 1.06
N GLN A 48 -4.67 -9.74 0.30
CA GLN A 48 -4.79 -10.02 -1.13
C GLN A 48 -5.48 -11.35 -1.38
N VAL A 49 -6.23 -11.43 -2.48
CA VAL A 49 -6.92 -12.69 -2.85
C VAL A 49 -5.91 -13.77 -3.22
N PRO A 50 -6.12 -15.04 -2.77
CA PRO A 50 -5.15 -16.12 -3.00
C PRO A 50 -4.79 -16.33 -4.46
N GLN A 51 -5.74 -16.14 -5.38
CA GLN A 51 -5.51 -16.31 -6.82
C GLN A 51 -4.42 -15.37 -7.36
N ALA A 52 -4.37 -14.11 -6.89
CA ALA A 52 -3.36 -13.15 -7.29
C ALA A 52 -2.01 -13.40 -6.62
N MET A 53 -1.99 -14.05 -5.43
CA MET A 53 -0.74 -14.39 -4.73
C MET A 53 -0.14 -15.73 -5.20
N LYS A 54 -0.95 -16.62 -5.77
CA LYS A 54 -0.52 -17.96 -6.17
C LYS A 54 0.69 -18.00 -7.11
N PRO A 55 0.76 -17.20 -8.19
CA PRO A 55 1.95 -17.18 -9.07
C PRO A 55 3.21 -16.75 -8.33
N LEU A 56 3.08 -15.74 -7.45
CA LEU A 56 4.16 -15.19 -6.65
C LEU A 56 4.69 -16.21 -5.63
N HIS A 57 3.79 -16.88 -4.90
CA HIS A 57 4.15 -17.93 -3.94
C HIS A 57 4.80 -19.11 -4.64
N ALA A 58 4.21 -19.60 -5.75
CA ALA A 58 4.76 -20.72 -6.51
C ALA A 58 6.17 -20.43 -7.05
N ALA A 59 6.44 -19.19 -7.50
CA ALA A 59 7.77 -18.78 -7.94
C ALA A 59 8.79 -18.76 -6.78
N PHE A 60 8.39 -18.23 -5.61
CA PHE A 60 9.21 -18.24 -4.40
C PHE A 60 9.52 -19.66 -3.94
N GLU A 61 8.50 -20.51 -3.82
CA GLU A 61 8.64 -21.91 -3.41
C GLU A 61 9.54 -22.69 -4.36
N LYS A 62 9.34 -22.54 -5.68
CA LYS A 62 10.16 -23.17 -6.71
C LYS A 62 11.64 -22.74 -6.62
N LYS A 63 11.88 -21.45 -6.37
CA LYS A 63 13.22 -20.87 -6.35
C LYS A 63 14.01 -21.25 -5.11
N TYR A 64 13.35 -21.28 -3.96
CA TYR A 64 14.04 -21.41 -2.67
C TYR A 64 13.75 -22.72 -1.93
N GLY A 65 12.73 -23.48 -2.32
CA GLY A 65 12.32 -24.70 -1.61
C GLY A 65 11.69 -24.42 -0.25
N ILE A 66 11.11 -23.22 -0.06
CA ILE A 66 10.51 -22.75 1.19
C ILE A 66 9.01 -22.61 0.97
N THR A 67 8.18 -23.30 1.78
CA THR A 67 6.72 -23.27 1.66
C THR A 67 6.14 -21.94 2.18
N VAL A 68 5.16 -21.39 1.46
CA VAL A 68 4.41 -20.20 1.89
C VAL A 68 3.06 -20.62 2.48
N ASP A 69 2.90 -20.51 3.78
CA ASP A 69 1.63 -20.70 4.48
C ASP A 69 0.89 -19.36 4.52
N TYR A 70 -0.10 -19.21 3.63
CA TYR A 70 -0.82 -17.95 3.44
C TYR A 70 -2.23 -18.00 4.03
N TRP A 71 -2.43 -17.26 5.12
CA TRP A 71 -3.77 -17.04 5.67
C TRP A 71 -4.35 -15.72 5.14
N ARG A 72 -5.56 -15.79 4.56
CA ARG A 72 -6.24 -14.63 3.99
C ARG A 72 -7.37 -14.11 4.87
N GLY A 73 -7.35 -12.81 5.17
CA GLY A 73 -8.46 -12.04 5.73
C GLY A 73 -8.64 -10.70 5.03
N SER A 74 -9.67 -9.92 5.36
CA SER A 74 -9.66 -8.49 5.06
C SER A 74 -8.54 -7.80 5.85
N SER A 75 -8.12 -6.60 5.46
CA SER A 75 -7.09 -5.87 6.22
C SER A 75 -7.45 -5.71 7.69
N THR A 76 -8.73 -5.49 8.01
CA THR A 76 -9.23 -5.43 9.39
C THR A 76 -9.09 -6.77 10.09
N GLN A 77 -9.54 -7.88 9.47
CA GLN A 77 -9.42 -9.23 10.04
C GLN A 77 -7.96 -9.65 10.25
N VAL A 78 -7.07 -9.29 9.32
CA VAL A 78 -5.62 -9.51 9.46
C VAL A 78 -5.08 -8.80 10.68
N SER A 79 -5.41 -7.51 10.81
CA SER A 79 -4.97 -6.70 11.95
C SER A 79 -5.53 -7.21 13.28
N GLU A 80 -6.82 -7.50 13.35
CA GLU A 80 -7.48 -8.01 14.56
C GLU A 80 -6.86 -9.34 15.03
N ARG A 81 -6.65 -10.27 14.09
CA ARG A 81 -6.01 -11.56 14.38
C ARG A 81 -4.58 -11.37 14.87
N ALA A 82 -3.76 -10.62 14.13
CA ALA A 82 -2.38 -10.38 14.48
C ALA A 82 -2.22 -9.72 15.85
N LEU A 83 -3.04 -8.69 16.14
CA LEU A 83 -3.05 -8.00 17.45
C LEU A 83 -3.50 -8.93 18.58
N THR A 84 -4.51 -9.75 18.36
CA THR A 84 -5.02 -10.70 19.37
C THR A 84 -3.95 -11.73 19.73
N GLU A 85 -3.32 -12.35 18.73
CA GLU A 85 -2.25 -13.33 18.92
C GLU A 85 -1.01 -12.69 19.58
N TRP A 86 -0.67 -11.45 19.19
CA TRP A 86 0.43 -10.69 19.76
C TRP A 86 0.23 -10.41 21.25
N ARG A 87 -0.95 -9.92 21.62
CA ARG A 87 -1.33 -9.65 23.02
C ARG A 87 -1.39 -10.92 23.88
N ALA A 88 -1.74 -12.04 23.24
CA ALA A 88 -1.67 -13.36 23.89
C ALA A 88 -0.24 -13.92 23.99
N GLY A 89 0.77 -13.21 23.47
CA GLY A 89 2.18 -13.63 23.50
C GLY A 89 2.54 -14.78 22.53
N LYS A 90 1.63 -15.14 21.62
CA LYS A 90 1.79 -16.27 20.68
C LYS A 90 1.43 -15.84 19.24
N PRO A 91 2.17 -14.91 18.61
CA PRO A 91 1.93 -14.54 17.23
C PRO A 91 2.17 -15.73 16.30
N GLY A 92 1.18 -16.03 15.45
CA GLY A 92 1.23 -17.13 14.51
C GLY A 92 1.70 -16.72 13.11
N PHE A 93 2.33 -15.57 12.95
CA PHE A 93 2.74 -15.03 11.66
C PHE A 93 4.20 -14.57 11.66
N ASP A 94 4.84 -14.70 10.49
CA ASP A 94 6.19 -14.17 10.23
C ASP A 94 6.13 -12.85 9.46
N VAL A 95 5.15 -12.74 8.53
CA VAL A 95 4.91 -11.55 7.70
C VAL A 95 3.43 -11.16 7.76
N VAL A 96 3.16 -9.86 7.82
CA VAL A 96 1.81 -9.30 7.65
C VAL A 96 1.78 -8.42 6.41
N GLU A 97 0.74 -8.59 5.56
CA GLU A 97 0.45 -7.75 4.39
C GLU A 97 -0.88 -7.02 4.60
N GLY A 98 -0.93 -5.74 4.26
CA GLY A 98 -2.16 -4.95 4.36
C GLY A 98 -1.97 -3.49 3.92
N ASN A 99 -3.08 -2.74 4.00
CA ASN A 99 -3.03 -1.30 3.72
C ASN A 99 -2.27 -0.53 4.81
N ARG A 100 -1.87 0.70 4.50
CA ARG A 100 -1.06 1.52 5.40
C ARG A 100 -1.69 1.72 6.77
N GLY A 101 -3.00 1.99 6.84
CA GLY A 101 -3.67 2.27 8.11
C GLY A 101 -3.53 1.15 9.13
N VAL A 102 -3.84 -0.08 8.76
CA VAL A 102 -3.72 -1.24 9.67
C VAL A 102 -2.26 -1.56 9.99
N GLN A 103 -1.34 -1.34 9.05
CA GLN A 103 0.09 -1.53 9.29
C GLN A 103 0.63 -0.55 10.34
N LEU A 104 0.21 0.71 10.30
CA LEU A 104 0.61 1.70 11.30
C LEU A 104 0.09 1.35 12.70
N ILE A 105 -1.16 0.89 12.83
CA ILE A 105 -1.72 0.44 14.12
C ILE A 105 -0.89 -0.71 14.70
N MET A 106 -0.57 -1.73 13.90
CA MET A 106 0.22 -2.87 14.34
C MET A 106 1.67 -2.48 14.66
N ARG A 107 2.25 -1.55 13.92
CA ARG A 107 3.58 -0.98 14.20
C ARG A 107 3.62 -0.29 15.56
N ASP A 108 2.65 0.57 15.81
CA ASP A 108 2.57 1.36 17.05
C ASP A 108 2.33 0.48 18.30
N GLU A 109 1.73 -0.69 18.13
CA GLU A 109 1.62 -1.76 19.14
C GLU A 109 2.89 -2.64 19.25
N GLY A 110 3.95 -2.33 18.49
CA GLY A 110 5.25 -3.00 18.58
C GLY A 110 5.34 -4.38 17.91
N LEU A 111 4.42 -4.70 17.00
CA LEU A 111 4.39 -6.02 16.35
C LEU A 111 5.57 -6.26 15.40
N PHE A 112 6.21 -5.21 14.91
CA PHE A 112 7.15 -5.31 13.80
C PHE A 112 8.60 -5.05 14.19
N GLN A 113 9.52 -5.73 13.54
CA GLN A 113 10.93 -5.43 13.57
C GLN A 113 11.35 -4.62 12.34
N LYS A 114 12.41 -3.82 12.52
CA LYS A 114 13.01 -3.07 11.41
C LYS A 114 13.65 -4.03 10.41
N TYR A 115 13.25 -3.91 9.15
CA TYR A 115 13.89 -4.59 8.03
C TYR A 115 13.68 -3.80 6.74
N ILE A 116 14.78 -3.47 6.07
CA ILE A 116 14.77 -2.80 4.76
C ILE A 116 15.24 -3.84 3.74
N PRO A 117 14.34 -4.36 2.89
CA PRO A 117 14.74 -5.34 1.87
C PRO A 117 15.77 -4.72 0.91
N PRO A 118 16.91 -5.37 0.64
CA PRO A 118 17.89 -4.89 -0.34
C PRO A 118 17.26 -4.58 -1.70
N SER A 119 16.34 -5.43 -2.15
CA SER A 119 15.63 -5.27 -3.42
C SER A 119 14.72 -4.03 -3.49
N SER A 120 14.40 -3.40 -2.35
CA SER A 120 13.59 -2.18 -2.29
C SER A 120 14.39 -0.88 -2.46
N GLU A 121 15.71 -0.94 -2.67
CA GLU A 121 16.57 0.25 -2.72
C GLU A 121 16.09 1.29 -3.75
N LYS A 122 15.69 0.84 -4.93
CA LYS A 122 15.24 1.69 -6.04
C LYS A 122 13.77 2.11 -5.98
N PHE A 123 13.04 1.71 -4.94
CA PHE A 123 11.64 2.12 -4.79
C PHE A 123 11.53 3.62 -4.56
N PRO A 124 10.46 4.29 -5.04
CA PRO A 124 10.29 5.72 -4.87
C PRO A 124 10.27 6.12 -3.39
N ALA A 125 11.07 7.13 -3.04
CA ALA A 125 11.27 7.56 -1.65
C ALA A 125 9.97 7.98 -0.96
N GLN A 126 9.02 8.53 -1.72
CA GLN A 126 7.71 8.97 -1.20
C GLN A 126 6.84 7.84 -0.63
N PHE A 127 7.10 6.58 -1.01
CA PHE A 127 6.36 5.42 -0.49
C PHE A 127 7.10 4.71 0.65
N LYS A 128 8.37 5.04 0.89
CA LYS A 128 9.18 4.41 1.94
C LYS A 128 8.90 5.04 3.30
N GLU A 129 8.70 4.21 4.31
CA GLU A 129 8.62 4.66 5.69
C GLU A 129 10.03 4.81 6.28
N LYS A 130 10.26 5.91 7.00
CA LYS A 130 11.60 6.29 7.50
C LYS A 130 12.15 5.32 8.54
N ASP A 131 11.26 4.67 9.30
CA ASP A 131 11.63 3.73 10.35
C ASP A 131 12.05 2.35 9.80
N GLY A 132 11.67 2.03 8.55
CA GLY A 132 11.95 0.74 7.91
C GLY A 132 11.20 -0.44 8.53
N MET A 133 10.11 -0.20 9.26
CA MET A 133 9.29 -1.25 9.87
C MET A 133 8.20 -1.78 8.94
N ILE A 134 7.79 -0.98 7.97
CA ILE A 134 6.82 -1.37 6.95
C ILE A 134 7.39 -1.10 5.55
N THR A 135 7.29 -2.08 4.67
CA THR A 135 7.87 -2.05 3.31
C THR A 135 6.76 -1.97 2.28
N PRO A 136 6.71 -0.93 1.44
CA PRO A 136 5.74 -0.86 0.34
C PRO A 136 6.09 -1.90 -0.72
N TRP A 137 5.08 -2.53 -1.33
CA TRP A 137 5.31 -3.51 -2.40
C TRP A 137 4.44 -3.33 -3.63
N ARG A 138 3.27 -2.70 -3.47
CA ARG A 138 2.37 -2.31 -4.56
C ARG A 138 1.57 -1.08 -4.20
N VAL A 139 0.98 -0.44 -5.22
CA VAL A 139 0.09 0.71 -5.06
C VAL A 139 -1.20 0.51 -5.84
N LEU A 140 -2.26 1.14 -5.36
CA LEU A 140 -3.62 0.97 -5.88
C LEU A 140 -4.17 2.32 -6.33
N PRO A 141 -3.89 2.77 -7.57
CA PRO A 141 -4.42 4.02 -8.08
C PRO A 141 -5.92 3.91 -8.34
N ILE A 142 -6.65 4.92 -7.88
CA ILE A 142 -8.09 5.07 -8.08
C ILE A 142 -8.32 5.95 -9.31
N SER A 143 -9.21 5.51 -10.19
CA SER A 143 -9.65 6.26 -11.37
C SER A 143 -11.16 6.11 -11.58
N ILE A 144 -11.65 6.74 -12.63
CA ILE A 144 -12.97 6.50 -13.18
C ILE A 144 -12.84 5.36 -14.18
N LEU A 145 -13.51 4.23 -13.89
CA LEU A 145 -13.68 3.16 -14.88
C LEU A 145 -14.99 3.38 -15.63
N TYR A 146 -15.04 2.90 -16.86
CA TYR A 146 -16.21 3.05 -17.73
C TYR A 146 -16.48 1.80 -18.57
N ASN A 147 -17.73 1.63 -18.95
CA ASN A 147 -18.16 0.60 -19.89
C ASN A 147 -17.88 1.08 -21.32
N THR A 148 -17.03 0.34 -22.05
CA THR A 148 -16.58 0.70 -23.39
C THR A 148 -17.67 0.62 -24.47
N ASP A 149 -18.74 -0.15 -24.22
CA ASP A 149 -19.88 -0.28 -25.11
C ASP A 149 -20.91 0.85 -24.89
N MET A 150 -20.93 1.45 -23.69
CA MET A 150 -21.93 2.47 -23.31
C MET A 150 -21.41 3.90 -23.45
N VAL A 151 -20.09 4.12 -23.27
CA VAL A 151 -19.51 5.47 -23.25
C VAL A 151 -18.44 5.59 -24.33
N LYS A 152 -18.65 6.50 -25.27
CA LYS A 152 -17.67 6.79 -26.34
C LYS A 152 -16.51 7.60 -25.78
N VAL A 153 -15.31 7.43 -26.35
CA VAL A 153 -14.09 8.12 -25.91
C VAL A 153 -14.25 9.64 -25.86
N GLY A 154 -14.96 10.25 -26.82
CA GLY A 154 -15.19 11.70 -26.82
C GLY A 154 -16.16 12.23 -25.75
N GLU A 155 -16.87 11.33 -25.07
CA GLU A 155 -17.86 11.65 -24.04
C GLU A 155 -17.34 11.38 -22.61
N LEU A 156 -16.14 10.80 -22.50
CA LEU A 156 -15.54 10.42 -21.22
C LEU A 156 -15.34 11.64 -20.31
N PRO A 157 -15.56 11.48 -18.99
CA PRO A 157 -15.09 12.45 -18.03
C PRO A 157 -13.54 12.45 -18.06
N LYS A 158 -12.92 13.61 -17.92
CA LYS A 158 -11.44 13.72 -17.89
C LYS A 158 -10.92 13.82 -16.47
N THR A 159 -11.77 14.26 -15.56
CA THR A 159 -11.49 14.47 -14.14
C THR A 159 -12.65 14.00 -13.29
N PHE A 160 -12.44 13.91 -11.99
CA PHE A 160 -13.56 13.66 -11.06
C PHE A 160 -14.60 14.78 -11.07
N ASP A 161 -14.23 16.04 -11.39
CA ASP A 161 -15.18 17.16 -11.49
C ASP A 161 -16.18 16.97 -12.61
N ASP A 162 -15.77 16.35 -13.72
CA ASP A 162 -16.66 16.11 -14.84
C ASP A 162 -17.83 15.17 -14.51
N LEU A 163 -17.67 14.34 -13.44
CA LEU A 163 -18.75 13.50 -12.90
C LEU A 163 -19.91 14.31 -12.31
N LEU A 164 -19.71 15.60 -12.03
CA LEU A 164 -20.77 16.48 -11.53
C LEU A 164 -21.71 17.01 -12.62
N ALA A 165 -21.37 16.77 -13.90
CA ALA A 165 -22.22 17.20 -15.00
C ALA A 165 -23.57 16.45 -14.99
N PRO A 166 -24.70 17.13 -15.32
CA PRO A 166 -26.03 16.52 -15.27
C PRO A 166 -26.20 15.22 -16.07
N LYS A 167 -25.40 15.04 -17.13
CA LYS A 167 -25.43 13.80 -17.93
C LYS A 167 -25.07 12.54 -17.15
N TRP A 168 -24.39 12.67 -15.97
CA TRP A 168 -23.98 11.56 -15.12
C TRP A 168 -24.94 11.27 -13.97
N THR A 169 -26.02 12.04 -13.81
CA THR A 169 -27.02 11.80 -12.77
C THR A 169 -27.63 10.40 -12.92
N ASN A 170 -27.62 9.62 -11.83
CA ASN A 170 -28.00 8.19 -11.77
C ASN A 170 -27.16 7.25 -12.67
N LYS A 171 -25.96 7.67 -13.07
CA LYS A 171 -25.08 6.90 -14.00
C LYS A 171 -23.70 6.60 -13.41
N ILE A 172 -23.48 6.91 -12.15
CA ILE A 172 -22.22 6.66 -11.45
C ILE A 172 -22.40 5.50 -10.49
N THR A 173 -21.38 4.64 -10.34
CA THR A 173 -21.32 3.66 -9.24
C THR A 173 -20.05 3.85 -8.44
N MET A 174 -20.13 3.66 -7.12
CA MET A 174 -19.01 3.74 -6.19
C MET A 174 -19.31 2.94 -4.92
N PRO A 175 -18.32 2.55 -4.12
CA PRO A 175 -18.62 1.93 -2.85
C PRO A 175 -19.26 2.91 -1.87
N ASP A 176 -20.11 2.39 -0.98
CA ASP A 176 -20.74 3.19 0.07
C ASP A 176 -19.69 3.73 1.05
N PRO A 177 -19.46 5.05 1.08
CA PRO A 177 -18.42 5.66 1.93
C PRO A 177 -18.77 5.60 3.42
N THR A 178 -20.00 5.26 3.78
CA THR A 178 -20.42 5.08 5.18
C THR A 178 -19.99 3.73 5.75
N ARG A 179 -19.56 2.78 4.87
CA ARG A 179 -19.20 1.41 5.23
C ARG A 179 -17.84 0.98 4.68
N HIS A 180 -17.39 1.59 3.56
CA HIS A 180 -16.15 1.22 2.90
C HIS A 180 -15.04 2.21 3.21
N THR A 181 -14.06 1.78 4.02
CA THR A 181 -12.99 2.64 4.56
C THR A 181 -12.12 3.28 3.49
N THR A 182 -11.71 2.54 2.46
CA THR A 182 -10.89 3.11 1.37
C THR A 182 -11.65 4.20 0.59
N THR A 183 -12.97 4.06 0.40
CA THR A 183 -13.77 5.10 -0.26
C THR A 183 -13.91 6.33 0.61
N ALA A 184 -14.11 6.16 1.90
CA ALA A 184 -14.12 7.28 2.85
C ALA A 184 -12.76 8.01 2.87
N GLN A 185 -11.66 7.26 2.88
CA GLN A 185 -10.30 7.80 2.78
C GLN A 185 -10.08 8.54 1.44
N PHE A 186 -10.51 7.95 0.32
CA PHE A 186 -10.44 8.58 -1.00
C PHE A 186 -11.18 9.92 -1.04
N LEU A 187 -12.42 9.96 -0.58
CA LEU A 187 -13.23 11.19 -0.54
C LEU A 187 -12.57 12.26 0.33
N TRP A 188 -12.04 11.88 1.51
CA TRP A 188 -11.32 12.81 2.37
C TRP A 188 -10.05 13.35 1.68
N ASN A 189 -9.29 12.50 1.00
CA ASN A 189 -8.07 12.89 0.28
C ASN A 189 -8.33 13.77 -0.96
N LEU A 190 -9.57 13.96 -1.38
CA LEU A 190 -9.88 14.97 -2.39
C LEU A 190 -9.50 16.40 -1.94
N ASN A 191 -9.27 16.62 -0.62
CA ASN A 191 -8.69 17.86 -0.11
C ASN A 191 -7.35 18.22 -0.78
N LYS A 192 -6.55 17.22 -1.19
CA LYS A 192 -5.29 17.41 -1.93
C LYS A 192 -5.47 18.08 -3.31
N PHE A 193 -6.67 17.99 -3.88
CA PHE A 193 -7.03 18.58 -5.17
C PHE A 193 -7.92 19.82 -5.03
N LYS A 194 -8.72 19.89 -3.97
CA LYS A 194 -9.82 20.84 -3.83
C LYS A 194 -9.66 21.75 -2.61
N GLY A 195 -8.62 21.55 -1.79
CA GLY A 195 -8.47 22.26 -0.54
C GLY A 195 -9.74 22.16 0.31
N ASP A 196 -10.16 23.24 0.93
CA ASP A 196 -11.33 23.29 1.82
C ASP A 196 -12.66 22.99 1.13
N LYS A 197 -12.71 23.05 -0.21
CA LYS A 197 -13.93 22.77 -1.00
C LYS A 197 -14.18 21.27 -1.26
N TRP A 198 -13.37 20.39 -0.72
CA TRP A 198 -13.50 18.94 -0.96
C TRP A 198 -14.86 18.38 -0.51
N LEU A 199 -15.39 18.90 0.61
CA LEU A 199 -16.67 18.43 1.14
C LEU A 199 -17.85 18.92 0.29
N ASP A 200 -17.74 20.13 -0.32
CA ASP A 200 -18.75 20.63 -1.27
C ASP A 200 -18.78 19.76 -2.53
N TYR A 201 -17.60 19.32 -3.00
CA TYR A 201 -17.52 18.35 -4.08
C TYR A 201 -18.23 17.04 -3.71
N VAL A 202 -17.99 16.49 -2.51
CA VAL A 202 -18.62 15.25 -2.04
C VAL A 202 -20.15 15.41 -1.98
N ARG A 203 -20.65 16.54 -1.51
CA ARG A 203 -22.11 16.85 -1.53
C ARG A 203 -22.66 16.91 -2.95
N ALA A 204 -21.92 17.53 -3.88
CA ALA A 204 -22.32 17.59 -5.28
C ALA A 204 -22.28 16.20 -5.95
N LEU A 205 -21.30 15.35 -5.62
CA LEU A 205 -21.23 13.96 -6.08
C LEU A 205 -22.43 13.14 -5.56
N ALA A 206 -22.81 13.30 -4.31
CA ALA A 206 -23.99 12.63 -3.74
C ALA A 206 -25.29 13.05 -4.45
N LYS A 207 -25.41 14.32 -4.88
CA LYS A 207 -26.56 14.80 -5.68
C LYS A 207 -26.66 14.13 -7.06
N GLN A 208 -25.56 13.55 -7.58
CA GLN A 208 -25.61 12.70 -8.77
C GLN A 208 -26.30 11.35 -8.53
N LYS A 209 -26.66 11.03 -7.29
CA LYS A 209 -27.35 9.79 -6.87
C LYS A 209 -26.59 8.54 -7.34
N PRO A 210 -25.31 8.39 -6.96
CA PRO A 210 -24.53 7.21 -7.37
C PRO A 210 -25.15 5.93 -6.82
N LEU A 211 -25.07 4.86 -7.63
CA LEU A 211 -25.37 3.51 -7.16
C LEU A 211 -24.28 3.06 -6.20
N LEU A 212 -24.63 2.93 -4.91
CA LEU A 212 -23.71 2.56 -3.86
C LEU A 212 -23.62 1.03 -3.76
N VAL A 213 -22.39 0.50 -3.81
CA VAL A 213 -22.08 -0.93 -3.68
C VAL A 213 -21.21 -1.17 -2.45
N GLU A 214 -21.00 -2.43 -2.07
CA GLU A 214 -20.32 -2.79 -0.82
C GLU A 214 -18.80 -2.49 -0.81
N SER A 215 -18.13 -2.59 -1.99
CA SER A 215 -16.68 -2.42 -2.08
C SER A 215 -16.22 -2.08 -3.50
N LEU A 216 -14.91 -1.86 -3.71
CA LEU A 216 -14.35 -1.42 -4.99
C LEU A 216 -14.46 -2.45 -6.12
N ALA A 217 -14.39 -3.75 -5.82
CA ALA A 217 -14.50 -4.79 -6.84
C ALA A 217 -15.91 -4.90 -7.47
N PRO A 218 -17.03 -4.89 -6.71
CA PRO A 218 -18.40 -4.82 -7.24
C PRO A 218 -18.66 -3.62 -8.16
N VAL A 219 -18.01 -2.48 -7.99
CA VAL A 219 -18.11 -1.35 -8.93
C VAL A 219 -17.82 -1.81 -10.35
N THR A 220 -16.75 -2.58 -10.55
CA THR A 220 -16.37 -3.07 -11.87
C THR A 220 -17.42 -4.03 -12.44
N THR A 221 -17.97 -4.90 -11.63
CA THR A 221 -19.04 -5.82 -12.04
C THR A 221 -20.31 -5.05 -12.47
N THR A 222 -20.67 -4.01 -11.72
CA THR A 222 -21.81 -3.11 -12.03
C THR A 222 -21.60 -2.42 -13.38
N ILE A 223 -20.36 -1.95 -13.65
CA ILE A 223 -20.02 -1.34 -14.95
C ILE A 223 -20.12 -2.36 -16.09
N ILE A 224 -19.54 -3.54 -15.94
CA ILE A 224 -19.54 -4.60 -16.95
C ILE A 224 -20.97 -5.04 -17.31
N LYS A 225 -21.84 -5.13 -16.32
CA LYS A 225 -23.26 -5.48 -16.50
C LYS A 225 -24.10 -4.35 -17.13
N GLY A 226 -23.54 -3.13 -17.26
CA GLY A 226 -24.25 -1.97 -17.79
C GLY A 226 -25.26 -1.34 -16.82
N GLU A 227 -25.21 -1.68 -15.53
CA GLU A 227 -26.06 -1.08 -14.50
C GLU A 227 -25.69 0.38 -14.23
N ALA A 228 -24.40 0.72 -14.40
CA ALA A 228 -23.90 2.08 -14.43
C ALA A 228 -22.79 2.21 -15.48
N PRO A 229 -22.81 3.24 -16.35
CA PRO A 229 -21.80 3.41 -17.40
C PRO A 229 -20.42 3.81 -16.90
N VAL A 230 -20.31 4.43 -15.70
CA VAL A 230 -19.05 4.87 -15.10
C VAL A 230 -19.03 4.56 -13.60
N GLY A 231 -17.82 4.43 -13.03
CA GLY A 231 -17.68 4.22 -11.59
C GLY A 231 -16.30 4.55 -11.07
N ILE A 232 -16.20 4.84 -9.77
CA ILE A 232 -14.95 5.17 -9.09
C ILE A 232 -14.38 3.91 -8.43
N THR A 233 -13.23 3.42 -8.92
CA THR A 233 -12.59 2.21 -8.39
C THR A 233 -11.12 2.10 -8.82
N TYR A 234 -10.45 0.99 -8.50
CA TYR A 234 -9.05 0.75 -8.84
C TYR A 234 -8.85 0.42 -10.32
N ILE A 235 -7.80 1.00 -10.93
CA ILE A 235 -7.42 0.73 -12.33
C ILE A 235 -7.12 -0.75 -12.57
N LYS A 236 -6.53 -1.46 -11.61
CA LYS A 236 -6.16 -2.88 -11.73
C LYS A 236 -7.31 -3.79 -12.19
N TYR A 237 -8.54 -3.41 -11.89
CA TYR A 237 -9.70 -4.22 -12.23
C TYR A 237 -9.95 -4.31 -13.74
N VAL A 238 -9.42 -3.39 -14.54
CA VAL A 238 -9.44 -3.51 -16.01
C VAL A 238 -8.73 -4.78 -16.49
N LYS A 239 -7.68 -5.22 -15.77
CA LYS A 239 -6.98 -6.48 -16.06
C LYS A 239 -7.63 -7.69 -15.39
N GLN A 240 -8.12 -7.52 -14.16
CA GLN A 240 -8.60 -8.62 -13.33
C GLN A 240 -10.00 -9.11 -13.70
N TYR A 241 -10.79 -8.27 -14.36
CA TYR A 241 -12.15 -8.60 -14.80
C TYR A 241 -12.23 -8.66 -16.34
N LYS A 242 -12.91 -9.67 -16.85
CA LYS A 242 -13.22 -9.79 -18.28
C LYS A 242 -14.53 -9.06 -18.59
N GLY A 243 -14.54 -8.21 -19.61
CA GLY A 243 -15.74 -7.49 -20.04
C GLY A 243 -15.41 -6.15 -20.67
N PRO A 244 -16.44 -5.40 -21.08
CA PRO A 244 -16.31 -4.11 -21.75
C PRO A 244 -15.97 -3.02 -20.73
N VAL A 245 -14.79 -3.07 -20.12
CA VAL A 245 -14.35 -2.10 -19.12
C VAL A 245 -12.98 -1.53 -19.44
N SER A 246 -12.83 -0.21 -19.28
CA SER A 246 -11.57 0.52 -19.38
C SER A 246 -11.55 1.62 -18.32
N TYR A 247 -10.46 2.39 -18.26
CA TYR A 247 -10.33 3.48 -17.31
C TYR A 247 -9.99 4.80 -18.00
N VAL A 248 -10.30 5.88 -17.31
CA VAL A 248 -9.99 7.25 -17.74
C VAL A 248 -8.55 7.57 -17.40
N LEU A 249 -7.76 7.95 -18.40
CA LEU A 249 -6.42 8.49 -18.20
C LEU A 249 -6.55 9.92 -17.66
N MET A 250 -6.03 10.18 -16.45
CA MET A 250 -6.09 11.46 -15.77
C MET A 250 -4.68 11.99 -15.46
N ASP A 251 -4.56 13.26 -15.14
CA ASP A 251 -3.28 13.90 -14.80
C ASP A 251 -2.80 13.55 -13.38
N LYS A 252 -3.70 13.08 -12.50
CA LYS A 252 -3.40 12.76 -11.10
C LYS A 252 -4.30 11.64 -10.59
N TYR A 253 -3.70 10.75 -9.79
CA TYR A 253 -4.39 9.61 -9.18
C TYR A 253 -4.13 9.56 -7.69
N LEU A 254 -5.19 9.58 -6.90
CA LEU A 254 -5.07 9.20 -5.48
C LEU A 254 -4.77 7.70 -5.42
N THR A 255 -3.78 7.32 -4.63
CA THR A 255 -3.32 5.94 -4.55
C THR A 255 -3.16 5.48 -3.11
N ASP A 256 -3.54 4.22 -2.87
CA ASP A 256 -3.39 3.55 -1.57
C ASP A 256 -2.28 2.50 -1.68
N PRO A 257 -1.12 2.72 -1.05
CA PRO A 257 -0.06 1.72 -1.06
C PRO A 257 -0.37 0.61 -0.07
N ASN A 258 0.04 -0.59 -0.43
CA ASN A 258 0.05 -1.74 0.46
C ASN A 258 1.46 -2.07 0.90
N TYR A 259 1.57 -2.51 2.14
CA TYR A 259 2.83 -2.77 2.82
C TYR A 259 2.94 -4.20 3.30
N MET A 260 4.17 -4.65 3.45
CA MET A 260 4.54 -5.87 4.16
C MET A 260 5.42 -5.53 5.35
N SER A 261 5.26 -6.26 6.44
CA SER A 261 6.01 -6.07 7.68
C SER A 261 6.42 -7.40 8.26
N LEU A 262 7.60 -7.44 8.89
CA LEU A 262 8.11 -8.62 9.56
C LEU A 262 7.71 -8.60 11.04
N SER A 263 7.20 -9.71 11.54
CA SER A 263 6.95 -9.89 12.97
C SER A 263 8.25 -9.73 13.79
N ALA A 264 8.19 -8.95 14.88
CA ALA A 264 9.30 -8.86 15.83
C ALA A 264 9.56 -10.19 16.57
N LYS A 265 8.61 -11.14 16.51
CA LYS A 265 8.70 -12.48 17.08
C LYS A 265 8.51 -13.57 16.00
N ALA A 266 8.96 -13.31 14.77
CA ALA A 266 8.87 -14.28 13.68
C ALA A 266 9.58 -15.58 14.03
N SER A 267 8.88 -16.71 13.92
CA SER A 267 9.46 -18.04 14.14
C SER A 267 10.40 -18.43 12.99
N ASN A 268 10.16 -17.91 11.78
CA ASN A 268 10.92 -18.16 10.58
C ASN A 268 11.49 -16.84 10.03
N ALA A 269 12.31 -16.17 10.84
CA ALA A 269 12.74 -14.79 10.56
C ALA A 269 13.60 -14.64 9.29
N ASN A 270 14.42 -15.64 8.94
CA ASN A 270 15.23 -15.60 7.71
C ASN A 270 14.36 -15.86 6.48
N ALA A 271 13.43 -16.82 6.56
CA ALA A 271 12.47 -17.09 5.49
C ALA A 271 11.56 -15.87 5.26
N ALA A 272 11.13 -15.18 6.33
CA ALA A 272 10.36 -13.95 6.25
C ALA A 272 11.11 -12.81 5.54
N LYS A 273 12.39 -12.59 5.89
CA LYS A 273 13.26 -11.62 5.22
C LYS A 273 13.43 -11.94 3.75
N LEU A 274 13.72 -13.21 3.45
CA LEU A 274 13.89 -13.67 2.07
C LEU A 274 12.59 -13.51 1.25
N TYR A 275 11.45 -13.82 1.86
CA TYR A 275 10.15 -13.67 1.21
C TYR A 275 9.85 -12.20 0.87
N VAL A 276 10.00 -11.28 1.80
CA VAL A 276 9.76 -9.85 1.56
C VAL A 276 10.74 -9.29 0.54
N ASP A 277 12.02 -9.68 0.60
CA ASP A 277 13.02 -9.27 -0.39
C ASP A 277 12.72 -9.80 -1.79
N PHE A 278 12.29 -11.07 -1.90
CA PHE A 278 11.86 -11.65 -3.18
C PHE A 278 10.69 -10.89 -3.79
N ILE A 279 9.66 -10.54 -3.00
CA ILE A 279 8.53 -9.75 -3.48
C ILE A 279 8.97 -8.36 -3.96
N CYS A 280 9.93 -7.75 -3.29
CA CYS A 280 10.52 -6.47 -3.69
C CYS A 280 11.48 -6.58 -4.87
N SER A 281 11.97 -7.77 -5.23
CA SER A 281 12.89 -7.98 -6.35
C SER A 281 12.21 -7.71 -7.69
N ALA A 282 13.02 -7.47 -8.74
CA ALA A 282 12.48 -7.27 -10.09
C ALA A 282 11.62 -8.46 -10.58
N GLU A 283 12.00 -9.70 -10.20
CA GLU A 283 11.22 -10.91 -10.51
C GLU A 283 9.86 -10.89 -9.79
N GLY A 284 9.86 -10.66 -8.48
CA GLY A 284 8.62 -10.59 -7.69
C GLY A 284 7.72 -9.45 -8.15
N GLN A 285 8.28 -8.26 -8.37
CA GLN A 285 7.52 -7.10 -8.83
C GLN A 285 6.93 -7.31 -10.24
N LYS A 286 7.63 -8.03 -11.13
CA LYS A 286 7.08 -8.40 -12.43
C LYS A 286 5.88 -9.35 -12.30
N LEU A 287 5.98 -10.37 -11.47
CA LEU A 287 4.86 -11.30 -11.21
C LEU A 287 3.64 -10.57 -10.62
N VAL A 288 3.87 -9.63 -9.70
CA VAL A 288 2.81 -8.79 -9.12
C VAL A 288 2.17 -7.91 -10.20
N ALA A 289 2.98 -7.31 -11.08
CA ALA A 289 2.48 -6.46 -12.16
C ALA A 289 1.64 -7.26 -13.19
N GLU A 290 2.04 -8.50 -13.50
CA GLU A 290 1.30 -9.37 -14.42
C GLU A 290 -0.14 -9.65 -13.97
N GLU A 291 -0.41 -9.57 -12.66
CA GLU A 291 -1.75 -9.65 -12.06
C GLU A 291 -2.54 -8.33 -12.11
N GLY A 292 -2.00 -7.30 -12.78
CA GLY A 292 -2.64 -5.98 -12.96
C GLY A 292 -2.32 -4.97 -11.86
N GLU A 293 -1.46 -5.31 -10.91
CA GLU A 293 -1.09 -4.42 -9.81
C GLU A 293 -0.02 -3.40 -10.26
N PHE A 294 -0.15 -2.16 -9.83
CA PHE A 294 0.94 -1.20 -9.95
C PHE A 294 1.97 -1.47 -8.87
N VAL A 295 3.24 -1.51 -9.26
CA VAL A 295 4.34 -1.95 -8.42
C VAL A 295 5.32 -0.83 -8.10
N MET A 296 6.22 -1.07 -7.15
CA MET A 296 7.19 -0.09 -6.69
C MET A 296 8.44 -0.01 -7.55
N SER A 297 8.78 -1.09 -8.28
CA SER A 297 9.99 -1.11 -9.12
C SER A 297 9.85 -0.19 -10.32
N PRO A 298 10.77 0.77 -10.51
CA PRO A 298 10.77 1.65 -11.69
C PRO A 298 10.85 0.83 -13.00
N GLY A 299 10.06 1.22 -13.98
CA GLY A 299 10.05 0.59 -15.31
C GLY A 299 9.27 -0.72 -15.41
N ILE A 300 8.66 -1.20 -14.32
CA ILE A 300 7.75 -2.34 -14.33
C ILE A 300 6.32 -1.82 -14.21
N PHE A 301 5.48 -2.16 -15.17
CA PHE A 301 4.08 -1.71 -15.24
C PHE A 301 3.16 -2.91 -15.45
N PRO A 302 1.91 -2.86 -14.93
CA PRO A 302 0.91 -3.86 -15.25
C PRO A 302 0.58 -3.86 -16.76
N PRO A 303 0.12 -5.00 -17.34
CA PRO A 303 -0.31 -5.09 -18.72
C PRO A 303 -1.68 -4.43 -18.92
N ILE A 304 -1.75 -3.15 -18.59
CA ILE A 304 -2.90 -2.25 -18.73
C ILE A 304 -2.45 -1.11 -19.63
N LYS A 305 -3.28 -0.77 -20.61
CA LYS A 305 -2.97 0.29 -21.57
C LYS A 305 -2.62 1.60 -20.85
N ASP A 306 -1.53 2.26 -21.27
CA ASP A 306 -1.05 3.54 -20.73
C ASP A 306 -0.66 3.51 -19.22
N ALA A 307 -0.41 2.32 -18.64
CA ALA A 307 -0.03 2.20 -17.23
C ALA A 307 1.26 2.98 -16.88
N GLU A 308 2.19 3.11 -17.84
CA GLU A 308 3.42 3.89 -17.68
C GLU A 308 3.15 5.39 -17.53
N LYS A 309 2.01 5.89 -17.99
CA LYS A 309 1.57 7.29 -17.82
C LYS A 309 0.89 7.52 -16.47
N VAL A 310 0.35 6.46 -15.85
CA VAL A 310 -0.29 6.53 -14.53
C VAL A 310 0.76 6.65 -13.42
N ALA A 311 1.82 5.85 -13.48
CA ALA A 311 2.80 5.70 -12.41
C ALA A 311 3.42 7.03 -11.92
N PRO A 312 3.88 7.96 -12.78
CA PRO A 312 4.47 9.23 -12.33
C PRO A 312 3.45 10.20 -11.73
N ASN A 313 2.16 9.95 -11.94
CA ASN A 313 1.07 10.86 -11.55
C ASN A 313 0.30 10.39 -10.31
N MET A 314 0.87 9.44 -9.55
CA MET A 314 0.29 8.94 -8.31
C MET A 314 0.53 9.89 -7.15
N ILE A 315 -0.53 10.18 -6.39
CA ILE A 315 -0.51 10.97 -5.17
C ILE A 315 -0.95 10.09 -4.02
N PHE A 316 -0.12 10.04 -3.01
CA PHE A 316 -0.33 9.26 -1.81
C PHE A 316 -1.56 9.73 -1.03
N MET A 317 -2.43 8.80 -0.64
CA MET A 317 -3.52 9.08 0.30
C MET A 317 -3.01 9.06 1.73
N ASP A 318 -3.31 10.12 2.47
CA ASP A 318 -3.09 10.16 3.93
C ASP A 318 -4.23 9.47 4.67
N ASN A 319 -3.97 9.13 5.92
CA ASN A 319 -5.01 8.64 6.82
C ASN A 319 -5.46 9.79 7.72
N PRO A 320 -6.76 10.11 7.78
CA PRO A 320 -7.28 10.97 8.83
C PRO A 320 -7.05 10.33 10.21
N SER A 321 -7.10 11.12 11.27
CA SER A 321 -7.09 10.55 12.62
C SER A 321 -8.25 9.56 12.82
N GLU A 322 -8.10 8.58 13.69
CA GLU A 322 -9.14 7.58 13.96
C GLU A 322 -10.48 8.22 14.33
N LYS A 323 -10.44 9.24 15.19
CA LYS A 323 -11.64 10.01 15.59
C LYS A 323 -12.30 10.70 14.40
N GLU A 324 -11.51 11.38 13.57
CA GLU A 324 -12.00 12.06 12.37
C GLU A 324 -12.58 11.05 11.38
N PHE A 325 -11.88 9.94 11.13
CA PHE A 325 -12.34 8.91 10.23
C PHE A 325 -13.67 8.29 10.67
N LYS A 326 -13.81 8.01 11.95
CA LYS A 326 -15.06 7.53 12.54
C LYS A 326 -16.18 8.55 12.35
N THR A 327 -15.93 9.84 12.59
CA THR A 327 -16.91 10.92 12.38
C THR A 327 -17.34 11.04 10.92
N LEU A 328 -16.36 10.99 9.99
CA LEU A 328 -16.65 11.02 8.55
C LEU A 328 -17.60 9.90 8.12
N MET A 329 -17.32 8.67 8.52
CA MET A 329 -18.13 7.52 8.11
C MET A 329 -19.48 7.43 8.81
N SER A 330 -19.53 7.65 10.12
CA SER A 330 -20.73 7.43 10.94
C SER A 330 -21.70 8.62 10.98
N SER A 331 -21.25 9.81 10.61
CA SER A 331 -22.04 11.04 10.62
C SER A 331 -22.02 11.74 9.27
N THR A 332 -20.88 12.36 8.89
CA THR A 332 -20.80 13.27 7.73
C THR A 332 -21.24 12.60 6.42
N PHE A 333 -20.70 11.44 6.09
CA PHE A 333 -21.07 10.76 4.85
C PHE A 333 -22.48 10.14 4.93
N ARG A 334 -22.94 9.73 6.12
CA ARG A 334 -24.31 9.27 6.28
C ARG A 334 -25.33 10.38 5.99
N GLU A 335 -25.08 11.58 6.51
CA GLU A 335 -25.90 12.74 6.20
C GLU A 335 -25.90 13.03 4.69
N ILE A 336 -24.71 13.07 4.07
CA ILE A 336 -24.56 13.46 2.66
C ILE A 336 -25.16 12.42 1.70
N PHE A 337 -24.90 11.13 1.89
CA PHE A 337 -25.29 10.08 0.92
C PHE A 337 -26.61 9.38 1.27
N LEU A 338 -27.01 9.36 2.54
CA LEU A 338 -28.19 8.62 3.00
C LEU A 338 -29.28 9.54 3.57
N GLY A 339 -29.02 10.83 3.77
CA GLY A 339 -29.98 11.79 4.36
C GLY A 339 -30.33 11.47 5.81
N LYS A 340 -29.41 10.86 6.58
CA LYS A 340 -29.65 10.35 7.95
C LYS A 340 -28.60 10.83 8.92
#